data_350eb7557cc55385c420aafb81efde0e
#
_entry.id   350eb7557cc55385c420aafb81efde0e
#
_cell.length_a   1.000
_cell.length_b   1.000
_cell.length_c   1.000
_cell.angle_alpha   90.00
_cell.angle_beta   90.00
_cell.angle_gamma   90.00
#
_symmetry.space_group_name_H-M   'P 1'
#
loop_
_entity.id
_entity.type
_entity.pdbx_description
1 polymer ?
#
loop_
_entity_poly.entity_id
_entity_poly.type
_entity_poly.pdbx_seq_one_letter_code
_entity_poly.pdbx_strand_id
1 'polypeptide(L)'
;MKLAVHFSNFTFPGNPAPISQILADTARAADEGGVSTMTLMDHYFQISNIGPAENAMLEGYTSLGFLAGQTRNLRLGLLVTGVTYRYPGLLAKIVTTLDVLSDGRAMLGIGAAWYDREHHALGVPYPPTAERFERLEETLQIVKQMWSDDDGPYNGRHYQLTETMNHPQVISQPHPPILIGGQGERKTLRFVAQYGDACNLFLTDPAGIQHKLDVLKRHCDEAGTDYDRIEKTIIGGPDARDDTDGFLREMEVYAKMGIHTIWNGPAGSDPAGWVRDVTTKLGSRLEEL
;
A
#
# COMPACT_ATOMS: atom_id res chain seq x y z
N MET A 1 -16.85 1.74 -7.21
CA MET A 1 -15.70 1.23 -6.39
C MET A 1 -14.60 0.72 -7.32
N LYS A 2 -13.29 0.81 -6.95
CA LYS A 2 -12.17 0.32 -7.76
C LYS A 2 -11.65 -1.03 -7.26
N LEU A 3 -11.14 -1.84 -8.18
CA LEU A 3 -10.37 -3.03 -7.84
C LEU A 3 -8.87 -2.66 -7.74
N ALA A 4 -8.22 -3.13 -6.68
CA ALA A 4 -6.77 -3.12 -6.55
C ALA A 4 -6.26 -4.53 -6.22
N VAL A 5 -5.05 -4.86 -6.65
CA VAL A 5 -4.43 -6.18 -6.46
C VAL A 5 -3.28 -6.09 -5.47
N HIS A 6 -3.34 -6.93 -4.43
CA HIS A 6 -2.25 -7.10 -3.47
C HIS A 6 -1.55 -8.44 -3.70
N PHE A 7 -0.34 -8.42 -4.25
CA PHE A 7 0.44 -9.61 -4.55
C PHE A 7 1.38 -9.94 -3.38
N SER A 8 1.10 -11.02 -2.68
CA SER A 8 1.74 -11.35 -1.40
C SER A 8 2.39 -12.73 -1.35
N ASN A 9 2.24 -13.57 -2.39
CA ASN A 9 2.80 -14.91 -2.43
C ASN A 9 3.73 -15.08 -3.65
N PHE A 10 4.99 -15.41 -3.40
CA PHE A 10 6.01 -15.66 -4.43
C PHE A 10 6.42 -17.14 -4.54
N THR A 11 5.67 -18.04 -3.90
CA THR A 11 5.96 -19.47 -3.90
C THR A 11 5.20 -20.16 -5.02
N PHE A 12 5.93 -20.58 -6.05
CA PHE A 12 5.38 -21.24 -7.24
C PHE A 12 6.10 -22.53 -7.55
N PRO A 13 5.47 -23.46 -8.28
CA PRO A 13 6.11 -24.69 -8.76
C PRO A 13 7.33 -24.40 -9.64
N GLY A 14 8.33 -25.28 -9.57
CA GLY A 14 9.56 -25.19 -10.36
C GLY A 14 10.82 -25.01 -9.50
N ASN A 15 11.96 -25.38 -10.04
CA ASN A 15 13.25 -25.20 -9.37
C ASN A 15 14.36 -24.85 -10.42
N PRO A 16 14.72 -23.58 -10.60
CA PRO A 16 14.11 -22.41 -9.96
C PRO A 16 12.67 -22.14 -10.45
N ALA A 17 11.82 -21.61 -9.59
CA ALA A 17 10.50 -21.15 -9.99
C ALA A 17 10.62 -19.88 -10.88
N PRO A 18 9.79 -19.72 -11.93
CA PRO A 18 9.86 -18.57 -12.84
C PRO A 18 9.19 -17.32 -12.24
N ILE A 19 9.61 -16.89 -11.04
CA ILE A 19 8.97 -15.82 -10.26
C ILE A 19 8.90 -14.51 -11.05
N SER A 20 9.98 -14.12 -11.74
CA SER A 20 10.03 -12.87 -12.51
C SER A 20 8.99 -12.84 -13.65
N GLN A 21 8.83 -13.96 -14.36
CA GLN A 21 7.84 -14.08 -15.42
C GLN A 21 6.42 -14.03 -14.87
N ILE A 22 6.13 -14.79 -13.81
CA ILE A 22 4.82 -14.83 -13.15
C ILE A 22 4.44 -13.44 -12.63
N LEU A 23 5.36 -12.74 -11.98
CA LEU A 23 5.14 -11.40 -11.46
C LEU A 23 4.85 -10.39 -12.58
N ALA A 24 5.65 -10.42 -13.66
CA ALA A 24 5.47 -9.57 -14.82
C ALA A 24 4.15 -9.85 -15.55
N ASP A 25 3.79 -11.12 -15.76
CA ASP A 25 2.53 -11.50 -16.42
C ASP A 25 1.31 -11.09 -15.58
N THR A 26 1.41 -11.20 -14.26
CA THR A 26 0.35 -10.75 -13.35
C THR A 26 0.16 -9.25 -13.41
N ALA A 27 1.25 -8.48 -13.40
CA ALA A 27 1.17 -7.03 -13.47
C ALA A 27 0.64 -6.55 -14.83
N ARG A 28 1.05 -7.19 -15.95
CA ARG A 28 0.48 -6.89 -17.28
C ARG A 28 -1.01 -7.22 -17.35
N ALA A 29 -1.43 -8.37 -16.82
CA ALA A 29 -2.84 -8.72 -16.75
C ALA A 29 -3.66 -7.71 -15.93
N ALA A 30 -3.09 -7.19 -14.82
CA ALA A 30 -3.71 -6.15 -14.00
C ALA A 30 -3.81 -4.82 -14.77
N ASP A 31 -2.74 -4.40 -15.43
CA ASP A 31 -2.69 -3.17 -16.22
C ASP A 31 -3.69 -3.18 -17.39
N GLU A 32 -3.75 -4.29 -18.14
CA GLU A 32 -4.66 -4.52 -19.26
C GLU A 32 -6.12 -4.67 -18.80
N GLY A 33 -6.33 -5.26 -17.63
CA GLY A 33 -7.65 -5.49 -17.04
C GLY A 33 -8.26 -4.27 -16.32
N GLY A 34 -7.59 -3.11 -16.33
CA GLY A 34 -8.11 -1.89 -15.70
C GLY A 34 -8.02 -1.90 -14.16
N VAL A 35 -7.18 -2.74 -13.57
CA VAL A 35 -6.90 -2.69 -12.13
C VAL A 35 -6.27 -1.33 -11.80
N SER A 36 -6.78 -0.67 -10.77
CA SER A 36 -6.32 0.69 -10.42
C SER A 36 -4.91 0.73 -9.85
N THR A 37 -4.56 -0.25 -9.03
CA THR A 37 -3.30 -0.28 -8.29
C THR A 37 -2.86 -1.72 -8.04
N MET A 38 -1.57 -1.98 -8.14
CA MET A 38 -0.96 -3.23 -7.68
C MET A 38 0.06 -2.94 -6.59
N THR A 39 0.00 -3.70 -5.51
CA THR A 39 0.93 -3.58 -4.40
C THR A 39 1.58 -4.91 -4.06
N LEU A 40 2.76 -4.80 -3.47
CA LEU A 40 3.50 -5.90 -2.85
C LEU A 40 3.58 -5.69 -1.35
N MET A 41 3.97 -6.73 -0.60
CA MET A 41 4.34 -6.60 0.81
C MET A 41 5.75 -6.00 0.96
N ASP A 42 6.01 -5.34 2.10
CA ASP A 42 7.35 -4.95 2.52
C ASP A 42 7.86 -5.93 3.59
N HIS A 43 8.00 -7.18 3.19
CA HIS A 43 8.52 -8.26 4.01
C HIS A 43 9.73 -8.92 3.36
N TYR A 44 10.63 -9.46 4.17
CA TYR A 44 11.82 -10.20 3.73
C TYR A 44 11.66 -11.70 3.96
N PHE A 45 10.73 -12.10 4.85
CA PHE A 45 10.31 -13.45 5.10
C PHE A 45 8.80 -13.55 4.91
N GLN A 46 8.31 -14.74 4.55
CA GLN A 46 6.86 -14.91 4.43
C GLN A 46 6.19 -14.83 5.80
N ILE A 47 5.00 -14.25 5.85
CA ILE A 47 4.21 -14.10 7.07
C ILE A 47 3.33 -15.33 7.32
N SER A 48 3.15 -15.70 8.59
CA SER A 48 2.58 -16.98 9.01
C SER A 48 1.14 -17.25 8.54
N ASN A 49 0.37 -16.21 8.26
CA ASN A 49 -1.00 -16.36 7.72
C ASN A 49 -1.05 -16.65 6.21
N ILE A 50 0.10 -16.54 5.50
CA ILE A 50 0.23 -16.90 4.08
C ILE A 50 1.02 -18.19 3.94
N GLY A 51 2.10 -18.36 4.71
CA GLY A 51 2.91 -19.55 4.64
C GLY A 51 4.12 -19.54 5.59
N PRO A 52 4.95 -20.59 5.55
CA PRO A 52 6.20 -20.64 6.30
C PRO A 52 7.13 -19.49 5.93
N ALA A 53 7.92 -19.01 6.88
CA ALA A 53 8.84 -17.88 6.68
C ALA A 53 9.93 -18.15 5.63
N GLU A 54 10.22 -19.42 5.38
CA GLU A 54 11.17 -19.93 4.39
C GLU A 54 10.65 -19.85 2.95
N ASN A 55 9.37 -19.57 2.75
CA ASN A 55 8.79 -19.37 1.44
C ASN A 55 9.42 -18.15 0.74
N ALA A 56 9.48 -18.21 -0.60
CA ALA A 56 10.07 -17.16 -1.41
C ALA A 56 9.43 -15.79 -1.12
N MET A 57 10.27 -14.79 -0.93
CA MET A 57 9.89 -13.39 -0.76
C MET A 57 10.89 -12.51 -1.52
N LEU A 58 10.38 -11.56 -2.29
CA LEU A 58 11.20 -10.58 -3.00
C LEU A 58 11.21 -9.24 -2.24
N GLU A 59 12.33 -8.52 -2.35
CA GLU A 59 12.40 -7.16 -1.81
C GLU A 59 11.44 -6.23 -2.56
N GLY A 60 10.63 -5.48 -1.80
CA GLY A 60 9.48 -4.78 -2.33
C GLY A 60 9.80 -3.72 -3.38
N TYR A 61 10.67 -2.74 -3.07
CA TYR A 61 10.94 -1.63 -3.99
C TYR A 61 11.75 -2.03 -5.22
N THR A 62 12.65 -2.99 -5.11
CA THR A 62 13.34 -3.59 -6.26
C THR A 62 12.34 -4.24 -7.21
N SER A 63 11.36 -4.96 -6.65
CA SER A 63 10.29 -5.57 -7.43
C SER A 63 9.36 -4.52 -8.07
N LEU A 64 9.02 -3.44 -7.36
CA LEU A 64 8.21 -2.34 -7.93
C LEU A 64 8.93 -1.64 -9.08
N GLY A 65 10.25 -1.43 -8.98
CA GLY A 65 11.05 -0.89 -10.08
C GLY A 65 11.00 -1.78 -11.33
N PHE A 66 11.07 -3.10 -11.14
CA PHE A 66 10.89 -4.07 -12.24
C PHE A 66 9.48 -3.97 -12.86
N LEU A 67 8.44 -3.88 -12.03
CA LEU A 67 7.04 -3.77 -12.49
C LEU A 67 6.75 -2.45 -13.20
N ALA A 68 7.37 -1.35 -12.78
CA ALA A 68 7.22 -0.06 -13.44
C ALA A 68 7.60 -0.11 -14.93
N GLY A 69 8.63 -0.90 -15.27
CA GLY A 69 9.02 -1.14 -16.66
C GLY A 69 8.12 -2.11 -17.43
N GLN A 70 7.25 -2.86 -16.76
CA GLN A 70 6.35 -3.86 -17.36
C GLN A 70 4.92 -3.34 -17.59
N THR A 71 4.56 -2.20 -17.03
CA THR A 71 3.19 -1.66 -16.99
C THR A 71 3.14 -0.21 -17.48
N ARG A 72 1.95 0.32 -17.79
CA ARG A 72 1.76 1.68 -18.34
C ARG A 72 0.78 2.53 -17.53
N ASN A 73 -0.28 1.93 -16.98
CA ASN A 73 -1.37 2.66 -16.31
C ASN A 73 -1.47 2.32 -14.82
N LEU A 74 -0.99 1.14 -14.45
CA LEU A 74 -1.13 0.57 -13.11
C LEU A 74 -0.34 1.39 -12.09
N ARG A 75 -1.00 1.89 -11.04
CA ARG A 75 -0.33 2.51 -9.90
C ARG A 75 0.42 1.42 -9.11
N LEU A 76 1.59 1.77 -8.59
CA LEU A 76 2.50 0.83 -7.93
C LEU A 76 2.91 1.34 -6.55
N GLY A 77 2.91 0.46 -5.55
CA GLY A 77 3.35 0.77 -4.20
C GLY A 77 3.49 -0.45 -3.31
N LEU A 78 3.90 -0.25 -2.08
CA LEU A 78 3.86 -1.29 -1.05
C LEU A 78 2.61 -1.13 -0.18
N LEU A 79 2.01 -2.22 0.23
CA LEU A 79 0.90 -2.24 1.18
C LEU A 79 1.31 -3.10 2.38
N VAL A 80 2.05 -2.54 3.34
CA VAL A 80 2.61 -1.18 3.37
C VAL A 80 4.08 -1.23 3.77
N THR A 81 4.86 -0.20 3.39
CA THR A 81 6.25 -0.02 3.84
C THR A 81 6.33 -0.03 5.35
N GLY A 82 7.22 -0.86 5.91
CA GLY A 82 7.56 -0.82 7.32
C GLY A 82 8.51 0.35 7.61
N VAL A 83 8.08 1.29 8.45
CA VAL A 83 8.86 2.51 8.76
C VAL A 83 10.25 2.24 9.32
N THR A 84 10.47 1.06 9.87
CA THR A 84 11.74 0.65 10.50
C THR A 84 12.79 0.14 9.53
N TYR A 85 12.43 -0.21 8.29
CA TYR A 85 13.34 -0.83 7.35
C TYR A 85 14.23 0.17 6.60
N ARG A 86 13.81 1.43 6.48
CA ARG A 86 14.55 2.45 5.71
C ARG A 86 14.59 3.78 6.45
N TYR A 87 15.72 4.47 6.35
CA TYR A 87 15.80 5.86 6.79
C TYR A 87 14.89 6.74 5.91
N PRO A 88 14.17 7.72 6.50
CA PRO A 88 13.12 8.47 5.80
C PRO A 88 13.61 9.22 4.56
N GLY A 89 14.78 9.83 4.60
CA GLY A 89 15.37 10.50 3.43
C GLY A 89 15.66 9.54 2.27
N LEU A 90 16.14 8.32 2.59
CA LEU A 90 16.35 7.28 1.57
C LEU A 90 15.00 6.74 1.04
N LEU A 91 14.01 6.58 1.91
CA LEU A 91 12.67 6.16 1.51
C LEU A 91 12.02 7.17 0.55
N ALA A 92 12.08 8.46 0.89
CA ALA A 92 11.57 9.53 0.01
C ALA A 92 12.24 9.45 -1.37
N LYS A 93 13.57 9.25 -1.42
CA LYS A 93 14.31 9.12 -2.67
C LYS A 93 13.94 7.88 -3.47
N ILE A 94 13.72 6.75 -2.82
CA ILE A 94 13.28 5.50 -3.46
C ILE A 94 11.91 5.71 -4.12
N VAL A 95 10.94 6.27 -3.39
CA VAL A 95 9.60 6.52 -3.92
C VAL A 95 9.62 7.57 -5.04
N THR A 96 10.41 8.64 -4.90
CA THR A 96 10.64 9.61 -5.97
C THR A 96 11.20 8.94 -7.23
N THR A 97 12.17 8.05 -7.06
CA THR A 97 12.76 7.33 -8.20
C THR A 97 11.70 6.45 -8.88
N LEU A 98 10.90 5.73 -8.11
CA LEU A 98 9.80 4.94 -8.65
C LEU A 98 8.78 5.82 -9.39
N ASP A 99 8.44 6.99 -8.83
CA ASP A 99 7.50 7.93 -9.43
C ASP A 99 8.00 8.44 -10.79
N VAL A 100 9.25 8.88 -10.86
CA VAL A 100 9.88 9.35 -12.09
C VAL A 100 9.99 8.24 -13.14
N LEU A 101 10.43 7.04 -12.76
CA LEU A 101 10.61 5.92 -13.69
C LEU A 101 9.29 5.29 -14.16
N SER A 102 8.20 5.53 -13.44
CA SER A 102 6.87 5.06 -13.78
C SER A 102 5.96 6.12 -14.40
N ASP A 103 6.46 7.33 -14.70
CA ASP A 103 5.65 8.45 -15.18
C ASP A 103 4.49 8.81 -14.24
N GLY A 104 4.79 9.01 -12.93
CA GLY A 104 3.83 9.49 -11.94
C GLY A 104 2.87 8.43 -11.41
N ARG A 105 3.24 7.13 -11.43
CA ARG A 105 2.39 6.03 -10.95
C ARG A 105 2.79 5.47 -9.59
N ALA A 106 3.74 6.08 -8.89
CA ALA A 106 4.12 5.64 -7.56
C ALA A 106 3.08 5.99 -6.50
N MET A 107 3.03 5.19 -5.45
CA MET A 107 2.30 5.44 -4.21
C MET A 107 3.20 5.06 -3.03
N LEU A 108 3.21 5.89 -1.98
CA LEU A 108 3.80 5.53 -0.70
C LEU A 108 2.73 4.93 0.21
N GLY A 109 2.65 3.60 0.29
CA GLY A 109 1.95 2.94 1.39
C GLY A 109 2.91 2.77 2.57
N ILE A 110 2.53 3.21 3.78
CA ILE A 110 3.42 3.18 4.94
C ILE A 110 2.68 2.83 6.23
N GLY A 111 3.38 2.16 7.17
CA GLY A 111 2.87 1.80 8.48
C GLY A 111 3.97 1.63 9.52
N ALA A 112 3.57 1.40 10.77
CA ALA A 112 4.47 1.37 11.92
C ALA A 112 5.30 0.07 12.05
N ALA A 113 5.26 -0.83 11.09
CA ALA A 113 5.82 -2.18 11.12
C ALA A 113 5.24 -3.06 12.27
N TRP A 114 5.39 -4.37 12.16
CA TRP A 114 4.85 -5.29 13.16
C TRP A 114 5.61 -6.62 13.28
N TYR A 115 6.32 -7.05 12.22
CA TYR A 115 6.93 -8.38 12.17
C TYR A 115 8.36 -8.34 12.73
N ASP A 116 8.50 -8.58 14.03
CA ASP A 116 9.74 -8.53 14.80
C ASP A 116 10.77 -9.59 14.37
N ARG A 117 10.32 -10.77 13.91
CA ARG A 117 11.19 -11.87 13.47
C ARG A 117 12.19 -11.42 12.40
N GLU A 118 11.73 -10.68 11.39
CA GLU A 118 12.57 -10.18 10.31
C GLU A 118 13.62 -9.19 10.82
N HIS A 119 13.20 -8.27 11.69
CA HIS A 119 14.09 -7.28 12.29
C HIS A 119 15.24 -7.95 13.04
N HIS A 120 14.92 -8.88 13.92
CA HIS A 120 15.93 -9.60 14.70
C HIS A 120 16.84 -10.46 13.82
N ALA A 121 16.29 -11.16 12.82
CA ALA A 121 17.04 -12.04 11.94
C ALA A 121 17.98 -11.29 10.99
N LEU A 122 17.57 -10.10 10.52
CA LEU A 122 18.34 -9.30 9.56
C LEU A 122 19.15 -8.17 10.22
N GLY A 123 19.15 -8.08 11.56
CA GLY A 123 19.88 -7.07 12.29
C GLY A 123 19.29 -5.65 12.17
N VAL A 124 18.02 -5.53 11.82
CA VAL A 124 17.32 -4.25 11.73
C VAL A 124 16.78 -3.89 13.13
N PRO A 125 16.98 -2.66 13.62
CA PRO A 125 16.44 -2.25 14.90
C PRO A 125 14.91 -2.36 14.96
N TYR A 126 14.38 -2.92 16.06
CA TYR A 126 12.94 -3.02 16.29
C TYR A 126 12.55 -2.29 17.58
N PRO A 127 12.38 -0.97 17.53
CA PRO A 127 12.04 -0.21 18.72
C PRO A 127 10.62 -0.49 19.21
N PRO A 128 10.30 -0.14 20.48
CA PRO A 128 8.95 -0.27 21.04
C PRO A 128 7.88 0.41 20.16
N THR A 129 6.66 -0.07 20.21
CA THR A 129 5.55 0.41 19.38
C THR A 129 5.37 1.94 19.47
N ALA A 130 5.53 2.53 20.66
CA ALA A 130 5.40 3.99 20.81
C ALA A 130 6.40 4.74 19.95
N GLU A 131 7.67 4.32 19.97
CA GLU A 131 8.75 4.91 19.17
C GLU A 131 8.55 4.68 17.68
N ARG A 132 8.07 3.48 17.27
CA ARG A 132 7.77 3.24 15.85
C ARG A 132 6.72 4.21 15.29
N PHE A 133 5.72 4.58 16.10
CA PHE A 133 4.74 5.60 15.71
C PHE A 133 5.33 7.02 15.71
N GLU A 134 6.25 7.36 16.61
CA GLU A 134 6.97 8.64 16.58
C GLU A 134 7.83 8.73 15.31
N ARG A 135 8.55 7.66 14.99
CA ARG A 135 9.33 7.55 13.74
C ARG A 135 8.46 7.61 12.48
N LEU A 136 7.26 7.02 12.52
CA LEU A 136 6.30 7.10 11.41
C LEU A 136 5.84 8.55 11.19
N GLU A 137 5.54 9.28 12.26
CA GLU A 137 5.13 10.68 12.16
C GLU A 137 6.25 11.56 11.56
N GLU A 138 7.48 11.41 12.07
CA GLU A 138 8.64 12.14 11.52
C GLU A 138 8.93 11.73 10.06
N THR A 139 8.77 10.46 9.71
CA THR A 139 8.93 10.00 8.33
C THR A 139 7.92 10.66 7.39
N LEU A 140 6.65 10.75 7.80
CA LEU A 140 5.62 11.44 7.03
C LEU A 140 5.93 12.93 6.83
N GLN A 141 6.45 13.60 7.85
CA GLN A 141 6.88 14.99 7.76
C GLN A 141 8.08 15.16 6.81
N ILE A 142 9.09 14.30 6.94
CA ILE A 142 10.30 14.35 6.11
C ILE A 142 9.96 14.07 4.63
N VAL A 143 9.15 13.06 4.32
CA VAL A 143 8.81 12.77 2.92
C VAL A 143 8.01 13.93 2.29
N LYS A 144 7.10 14.56 3.05
CA LYS A 144 6.36 15.73 2.55
C LYS A 144 7.27 16.94 2.34
N GLN A 145 8.25 17.19 3.22
CA GLN A 145 9.23 18.23 3.04
C GLN A 145 10.11 17.97 1.81
N MET A 146 10.63 16.74 1.65
CA MET A 146 11.45 16.35 0.49
C MET A 146 10.70 16.39 -0.84
N TRP A 147 9.38 16.33 -0.83
CA TRP A 147 8.52 16.48 -2.02
C TRP A 147 7.96 17.90 -2.19
N SER A 148 8.51 18.86 -1.48
CA SER A 148 8.20 20.28 -1.61
C SER A 148 9.43 21.07 -2.09
N ASP A 149 9.30 22.39 -2.15
CA ASP A 149 10.41 23.30 -2.48
C ASP A 149 11.30 23.63 -1.27
N ASP A 150 11.05 23.02 -0.10
CA ASP A 150 11.84 23.22 1.11
C ASP A 150 12.99 22.22 1.18
N ASP A 151 14.19 22.67 0.83
CA ASP A 151 15.44 21.89 0.91
C ASP A 151 16.16 22.06 2.27
N GLY A 152 15.55 22.76 3.22
CA GLY A 152 16.12 23.06 4.53
C GLY A 152 16.34 21.83 5.41
N PRO A 153 16.92 22.02 6.61
CA PRO A 153 17.14 20.93 7.54
C PRO A 153 15.82 20.44 8.17
N TYR A 154 15.79 19.17 8.52
CA TYR A 154 14.76 18.61 9.40
C TYR A 154 15.38 18.22 10.74
N ASN A 155 14.80 18.71 11.85
CA ASN A 155 15.29 18.47 13.20
C ASN A 155 14.20 17.79 14.05
N GLY A 156 14.09 16.48 13.93
CA GLY A 156 13.18 15.65 14.72
C GLY A 156 13.85 15.08 15.97
N ARG A 157 13.09 14.31 16.72
CA ARG A 157 13.58 13.56 17.88
C ARG A 157 14.39 12.34 17.47
N HIS A 158 13.94 11.63 16.42
CA HIS A 158 14.51 10.38 15.94
C HIS A 158 15.33 10.54 14.68
N TYR A 159 15.04 11.57 13.90
CA TYR A 159 15.73 11.82 12.63
C TYR A 159 16.18 13.28 12.55
N GLN A 160 17.42 13.45 12.10
CA GLN A 160 18.01 14.75 11.86
C GLN A 160 18.65 14.73 10.48
N LEU A 161 18.16 15.57 9.59
CA LEU A 161 18.69 15.77 8.25
C LEU A 161 19.24 17.17 8.13
N THR A 162 20.45 17.33 7.65
CA THR A 162 21.06 18.64 7.43
C THR A 162 20.46 19.35 6.22
N GLU A 163 19.97 18.57 5.27
CA GLU A 163 19.30 19.00 4.03
C GLU A 163 18.23 17.98 3.65
N THR A 164 17.13 18.44 3.07
CA THR A 164 16.06 17.60 2.53
C THR A 164 15.99 17.65 0.99
N MET A 165 17.11 17.96 0.35
CA MET A 165 17.24 18.05 -1.10
C MET A 165 16.81 16.76 -1.80
N ASN A 166 15.93 16.87 -2.79
CA ASN A 166 15.39 15.74 -3.57
C ASN A 166 15.31 16.06 -5.06
N HIS A 167 16.38 15.83 -5.80
CA HIS A 167 16.42 15.99 -7.26
C HIS A 167 16.70 14.66 -7.98
N PRO A 168 15.96 14.32 -9.08
CA PRO A 168 14.78 15.06 -9.57
C PRO A 168 13.66 15.08 -8.53
N GLN A 169 12.74 16.03 -8.65
CA GLN A 169 11.49 16.01 -7.88
C GLN A 169 10.52 14.96 -8.43
N VAL A 170 9.46 14.68 -7.68
CA VAL A 170 8.38 13.80 -8.09
C VAL A 170 7.62 14.37 -9.30
N ILE A 171 7.07 13.49 -10.14
CA ILE A 171 6.21 13.88 -11.26
C ILE A 171 4.76 14.06 -10.79
N SER A 172 4.32 13.21 -9.86
CA SER A 172 2.98 13.26 -9.27
C SER A 172 2.70 14.58 -8.58
N GLN A 173 1.50 15.14 -8.77
CA GLN A 173 1.11 16.41 -8.17
C GLN A 173 -0.07 16.23 -7.20
N PRO A 174 -0.01 16.80 -6.00
CA PRO A 174 1.12 17.56 -5.41
C PRO A 174 2.31 16.68 -5.02
N HIS A 175 2.14 15.39 -4.89
CA HIS A 175 3.14 14.35 -4.59
C HIS A 175 2.54 12.94 -4.82
N PRO A 176 3.34 11.87 -4.83
CA PRO A 176 2.82 10.51 -4.82
C PRO A 176 1.83 10.31 -3.67
N PRO A 177 0.64 9.71 -3.90
CA PRO A 177 -0.34 9.52 -2.84
C PRO A 177 0.25 8.75 -1.65
N ILE A 178 -0.03 9.23 -0.45
CA ILE A 178 0.39 8.61 0.82
C ILE A 178 -0.77 7.80 1.38
N LEU A 179 -0.66 6.47 1.35
CA LEU A 179 -1.59 5.56 2.01
C LEU A 179 -1.01 5.14 3.36
N ILE A 180 -1.75 5.36 4.45
CA ILE A 180 -1.33 4.90 5.78
C ILE A 180 -2.12 3.64 6.13
N GLY A 181 -1.40 2.52 6.32
CA GLY A 181 -1.97 1.22 6.61
C GLY A 181 -2.15 0.95 8.09
N GLY A 182 -3.23 0.24 8.40
CA GLY A 182 -3.62 -0.14 9.77
C GLY A 182 -4.86 0.60 10.26
N GLN A 183 -5.45 0.06 11.32
CA GLN A 183 -6.74 0.54 11.82
C GLN A 183 -6.71 0.98 13.29
N GLY A 184 -5.54 1.36 13.78
CA GLY A 184 -5.34 1.87 15.14
C GLY A 184 -6.01 3.24 15.31
N GLU A 185 -7.04 3.31 16.16
CA GLU A 185 -7.91 4.48 16.28
C GLU A 185 -7.19 5.73 16.79
N ARG A 186 -6.29 5.58 17.78
CA ARG A 186 -5.65 6.72 18.45
C ARG A 186 -4.47 7.33 17.68
N LYS A 187 -3.73 6.52 16.89
CA LYS A 187 -2.53 6.99 16.19
C LYS A 187 -2.67 6.84 14.69
N THR A 188 -2.96 5.64 14.18
CA THR A 188 -2.99 5.41 12.74
C THR A 188 -4.03 6.29 12.04
N LEU A 189 -5.31 6.26 12.49
CA LEU A 189 -6.37 7.07 11.86
C LEU A 189 -6.14 8.58 12.07
N ARG A 190 -5.51 8.99 13.17
CA ARG A 190 -5.06 10.39 13.34
C ARG A 190 -4.02 10.77 12.30
N PHE A 191 -3.02 9.94 12.03
CA PHE A 191 -2.02 10.22 11.00
C PHE A 191 -2.61 10.21 9.59
N VAL A 192 -3.60 9.34 9.33
CA VAL A 192 -4.36 9.42 8.08
C VAL A 192 -4.99 10.80 7.92
N ALA A 193 -5.68 11.30 8.95
CA ALA A 193 -6.32 12.61 8.92
C ALA A 193 -5.30 13.77 8.72
N GLN A 194 -4.11 13.67 9.30
CA GLN A 194 -3.11 14.75 9.27
C GLN A 194 -2.21 14.73 8.04
N TYR A 195 -1.86 13.55 7.53
CA TYR A 195 -0.78 13.37 6.54
C TYR A 195 -1.18 12.55 5.33
N GLY A 196 -2.24 11.71 5.44
CA GLY A 196 -2.59 10.71 4.43
C GLY A 196 -3.51 11.24 3.33
N ASP A 197 -3.33 10.66 2.14
CA ASP A 197 -4.27 10.80 1.02
C ASP A 197 -5.21 9.58 0.95
N ALA A 198 -4.83 8.46 1.58
CA ALA A 198 -5.62 7.24 1.67
C ALA A 198 -5.42 6.50 2.99
N CYS A 199 -6.40 5.71 3.38
CA CYS A 199 -6.28 4.72 4.45
C CYS A 199 -6.58 3.32 3.92
N ASN A 200 -5.99 2.30 4.57
CA ASN A 200 -6.37 0.92 4.32
C ASN A 200 -6.82 0.23 5.61
N LEU A 201 -8.04 -0.28 5.60
CA LEU A 201 -8.65 -1.01 6.71
C LEU A 201 -8.73 -2.50 6.37
N PHE A 202 -8.59 -3.37 7.37
CA PHE A 202 -8.93 -4.78 7.18
C PHE A 202 -10.44 -4.94 7.12
N LEU A 203 -10.93 -5.70 6.13
CA LEU A 203 -12.35 -5.98 5.99
C LEU A 203 -12.88 -6.67 7.25
N THR A 204 -13.92 -6.10 7.82
CA THR A 204 -14.71 -6.64 8.93
C THR A 204 -16.18 -6.50 8.55
N ASP A 205 -17.09 -6.76 9.48
CA ASP A 205 -18.51 -6.47 9.25
C ASP A 205 -18.75 -4.97 8.99
N PRO A 206 -19.86 -4.59 8.37
CA PRO A 206 -20.16 -3.20 8.05
C PRO A 206 -20.17 -2.26 9.26
N ALA A 207 -20.60 -2.74 10.44
CA ALA A 207 -20.59 -1.91 11.65
C ALA A 207 -19.17 -1.59 12.11
N GLY A 208 -18.25 -2.56 12.02
CA GLY A 208 -16.83 -2.37 12.33
C GLY A 208 -16.16 -1.37 11.39
N ILE A 209 -16.45 -1.44 10.08
CA ILE A 209 -15.93 -0.47 9.10
C ILE A 209 -16.53 0.92 9.38
N GLN A 210 -17.85 1.03 9.59
CA GLN A 210 -18.47 2.32 9.89
C GLN A 210 -17.86 2.98 11.12
N HIS A 211 -17.64 2.21 12.20
CA HIS A 211 -16.97 2.72 13.39
C HIS A 211 -15.57 3.32 13.08
N LYS A 212 -14.76 2.67 12.25
CA LYS A 212 -13.44 3.19 11.85
C LYS A 212 -13.55 4.47 11.01
N LEU A 213 -14.54 4.53 10.13
CA LEU A 213 -14.81 5.74 9.32
C LEU A 213 -15.25 6.91 10.20
N ASP A 214 -16.10 6.67 11.22
CA ASP A 214 -16.53 7.69 12.17
C ASP A 214 -15.36 8.21 13.01
N VAL A 215 -14.44 7.32 13.41
CA VAL A 215 -13.21 7.72 14.11
C VAL A 215 -12.32 8.56 13.21
N LEU A 216 -12.12 8.15 11.96
CA LEU A 216 -11.33 8.91 10.99
C LEU A 216 -11.93 10.30 10.76
N LYS A 217 -13.27 10.38 10.58
CA LYS A 217 -13.96 11.66 10.41
C LYS A 217 -13.74 12.61 11.57
N ARG A 218 -13.84 12.13 12.82
CA ARG A 218 -13.55 12.94 14.00
C ARG A 218 -12.12 13.48 14.00
N HIS A 219 -11.13 12.65 13.63
CA HIS A 219 -9.74 13.11 13.53
C HIS A 219 -9.56 14.16 12.43
N CYS A 220 -10.29 14.06 11.32
CA CYS A 220 -10.29 15.10 10.28
C CYS A 220 -10.89 16.41 10.82
N ASP A 221 -12.02 16.34 11.50
CA ASP A 221 -12.68 17.50 12.13
C ASP A 221 -11.72 18.19 13.15
N GLU A 222 -11.03 17.40 13.98
CA GLU A 222 -10.05 17.89 14.96
C GLU A 222 -8.80 18.50 14.31
N ALA A 223 -8.35 17.94 13.18
CA ALA A 223 -7.18 18.41 12.43
C ALA A 223 -7.50 19.55 11.46
N GLY A 224 -8.78 19.86 11.22
CA GLY A 224 -9.21 20.84 10.22
C GLY A 224 -8.92 20.40 8.78
N THR A 225 -8.95 19.07 8.52
CA THR A 225 -8.69 18.47 7.21
C THR A 225 -9.99 17.93 6.60
N ASP A 226 -10.00 17.81 5.26
CA ASP A 226 -11.17 17.35 4.52
C ASP A 226 -11.22 15.82 4.49
N TYR A 227 -12.21 15.24 5.19
CA TYR A 227 -12.45 13.80 5.22
C TYR A 227 -12.75 13.21 3.82
N ASP A 228 -13.43 13.97 2.96
CA ASP A 228 -13.87 13.46 1.66
C ASP A 228 -12.71 13.34 0.66
N ARG A 229 -11.61 14.07 0.88
CA ARG A 229 -10.37 13.92 0.09
C ARG A 229 -9.60 12.64 0.36
N ILE A 230 -9.84 11.97 1.49
CA ILE A 230 -9.15 10.74 1.84
C ILE A 230 -9.78 9.58 1.08
N GLU A 231 -9.00 8.86 0.28
CA GLU A 231 -9.41 7.60 -0.32
C GLU A 231 -9.53 6.51 0.76
N LYS A 232 -10.75 6.03 1.01
CA LYS A 232 -11.01 4.98 1.98
C LYS A 232 -10.94 3.63 1.26
N THR A 233 -10.06 2.75 1.71
CA THR A 233 -9.84 1.44 1.10
C THR A 233 -9.95 0.32 2.11
N ILE A 234 -10.36 -0.86 1.65
CA ILE A 234 -10.42 -2.09 2.45
C ILE A 234 -9.63 -3.21 1.79
N ILE A 235 -9.08 -4.12 2.60
CA ILE A 235 -8.39 -5.32 2.11
C ILE A 235 -9.00 -6.58 2.71
N GLY A 236 -9.20 -7.60 1.88
CA GLY A 236 -9.77 -8.90 2.27
C GLY A 236 -11.04 -9.22 1.51
N GLY A 237 -11.87 -10.08 2.10
CA GLY A 237 -13.11 -10.53 1.48
C GLY A 237 -12.96 -11.82 0.69
N PRO A 238 -14.08 -12.35 0.15
CA PRO A 238 -14.09 -13.58 -0.62
C PRO A 238 -13.39 -13.40 -1.98
N ASP A 239 -13.03 -14.52 -2.60
CA ASP A 239 -12.56 -14.52 -4.00
C ASP A 239 -13.74 -14.19 -4.91
N ALA A 240 -13.64 -13.10 -5.66
CA ALA A 240 -14.69 -12.66 -6.58
C ALA A 240 -15.02 -13.66 -7.70
N ARG A 241 -14.16 -14.68 -7.93
CA ARG A 241 -14.39 -15.75 -8.91
C ARG A 241 -15.41 -16.77 -8.45
N ASP A 242 -15.50 -17.04 -7.14
CA ASP A 242 -16.33 -18.11 -6.57
C ASP A 242 -17.83 -17.75 -6.63
N ASP A 243 -18.17 -16.53 -6.23
CA ASP A 243 -19.52 -15.97 -6.35
C ASP A 243 -19.43 -14.46 -6.68
N THR A 244 -19.32 -14.14 -7.96
CA THR A 244 -19.18 -12.77 -8.43
C THR A 244 -20.36 -11.88 -8.02
N ASP A 245 -21.58 -12.41 -8.08
CA ASP A 245 -22.79 -11.63 -7.72
C ASP A 245 -22.89 -11.44 -6.20
N GLY A 246 -22.50 -12.43 -5.41
CA GLY A 246 -22.39 -12.30 -3.95
C GLY A 246 -21.33 -11.29 -3.55
N PHE A 247 -20.16 -11.35 -4.18
CA PHE A 247 -19.11 -10.37 -3.98
C PHE A 247 -19.58 -8.94 -4.27
N LEU A 248 -20.22 -8.71 -5.41
CA LEU A 248 -20.73 -7.38 -5.78
C LEU A 248 -21.81 -6.87 -4.80
N ARG A 249 -22.72 -7.74 -4.35
CA ARG A 249 -23.70 -7.36 -3.31
C ARG A 249 -23.04 -6.95 -2.00
N GLU A 250 -21.99 -7.65 -1.59
CA GLU A 250 -21.22 -7.30 -0.40
C GLU A 250 -20.50 -5.97 -0.58
N MET A 251 -19.81 -5.77 -1.72
CA MET A 251 -19.08 -4.55 -2.02
C MET A 251 -20.00 -3.32 -2.15
N GLU A 252 -21.25 -3.50 -2.61
CA GLU A 252 -22.24 -2.42 -2.66
C GLU A 252 -22.51 -1.83 -1.27
N VAL A 253 -22.50 -2.68 -0.22
CA VAL A 253 -22.69 -2.21 1.16
C VAL A 253 -21.56 -1.26 1.55
N TYR A 254 -20.31 -1.63 1.29
CA TYR A 254 -19.14 -0.82 1.64
C TYR A 254 -19.02 0.42 0.74
N ALA A 255 -19.37 0.32 -0.55
CA ALA A 255 -19.41 1.46 -1.45
C ALA A 255 -20.36 2.56 -0.95
N LYS A 256 -21.57 2.18 -0.48
CA LYS A 256 -22.53 3.11 0.13
C LYS A 256 -22.03 3.77 1.42
N MET A 257 -21.03 3.18 2.08
CA MET A 257 -20.36 3.75 3.25
C MET A 257 -19.21 4.69 2.87
N GLY A 258 -18.92 4.85 1.56
CA GLY A 258 -17.84 5.68 1.05
C GLY A 258 -16.50 4.97 0.92
N ILE A 259 -16.48 3.64 0.86
CA ILE A 259 -15.27 2.90 0.49
C ILE A 259 -15.06 3.01 -1.03
N HIS A 260 -13.86 3.44 -1.44
CA HIS A 260 -13.52 3.71 -2.83
C HIS A 260 -12.84 2.54 -3.53
N THR A 261 -12.07 1.73 -2.78
CA THR A 261 -11.20 0.69 -3.35
C THR A 261 -11.21 -0.55 -2.49
N ILE A 262 -11.37 -1.72 -3.13
CA ILE A 262 -11.18 -3.04 -2.53
C ILE A 262 -9.85 -3.64 -3.00
N TRP A 263 -9.01 -4.04 -2.04
CA TRP A 263 -7.79 -4.80 -2.28
C TRP A 263 -8.08 -6.29 -2.18
N ASN A 264 -7.87 -7.01 -3.27
CA ASN A 264 -7.98 -8.46 -3.30
C ASN A 264 -6.66 -9.05 -3.80
N GLY A 265 -6.38 -10.29 -3.49
CA GLY A 265 -5.10 -10.94 -3.80
C GLY A 265 -5.28 -12.18 -4.69
N PRO A 266 -4.34 -12.40 -5.63
CA PRO A 266 -4.39 -13.62 -6.45
C PRO A 266 -4.26 -14.86 -5.58
N ALA A 267 -5.11 -15.86 -5.85
CA ALA A 267 -5.06 -17.17 -5.24
C ALA A 267 -4.62 -18.24 -6.23
N GLY A 268 -3.89 -19.25 -5.72
CA GLY A 268 -3.45 -20.40 -6.51
C GLY A 268 -2.11 -20.18 -7.23
N SER A 269 -1.83 -21.06 -8.21
CA SER A 269 -0.54 -21.11 -8.91
C SER A 269 -0.49 -20.29 -10.21
N ASP A 270 -1.61 -19.71 -10.65
CA ASP A 270 -1.73 -18.86 -11.83
C ASP A 270 -2.32 -17.48 -11.45
N PRO A 271 -1.52 -16.59 -10.85
CA PRO A 271 -2.01 -15.26 -10.45
C PRO A 271 -2.41 -14.38 -11.63
N ALA A 272 -1.77 -14.49 -12.79
CA ALA A 272 -2.16 -13.74 -13.98
C ALA A 272 -3.53 -14.19 -14.52
N GLY A 273 -3.80 -15.51 -14.54
CA GLY A 273 -5.11 -16.08 -14.85
C GLY A 273 -6.17 -15.61 -13.86
N TRP A 274 -5.84 -15.60 -12.56
CA TRP A 274 -6.73 -15.07 -11.53
C TRP A 274 -7.15 -13.62 -11.83
N VAL A 275 -6.18 -12.76 -12.13
CA VAL A 275 -6.46 -11.34 -12.45
C VAL A 275 -7.36 -11.22 -13.67
N ARG A 276 -7.06 -11.93 -14.77
CA ARG A 276 -7.90 -11.91 -15.99
C ARG A 276 -9.32 -12.36 -15.73
N ASP A 277 -9.49 -13.43 -14.95
CA ASP A 277 -10.82 -13.97 -14.60
C ASP A 277 -11.62 -12.96 -13.77
N VAL A 278 -11.01 -12.38 -12.74
CA VAL A 278 -11.67 -11.40 -11.86
C VAL A 278 -12.06 -10.15 -12.63
N THR A 279 -11.13 -9.57 -13.40
CA THR A 279 -11.41 -8.35 -14.17
C THR A 279 -12.47 -8.58 -15.24
N THR A 280 -12.47 -9.75 -15.89
CA THR A 280 -13.50 -10.11 -16.88
C THR A 280 -14.88 -10.30 -16.23
N LYS A 281 -14.95 -10.99 -15.07
CA LYS A 281 -16.22 -11.26 -14.38
C LYS A 281 -16.82 -10.02 -13.72
N LEU A 282 -15.97 -9.18 -13.12
CA LEU A 282 -16.42 -7.92 -12.51
C LEU A 282 -16.80 -6.90 -13.59
N GLY A 283 -15.98 -6.80 -14.68
CA GLY A 283 -16.18 -5.80 -15.73
C GLY A 283 -16.33 -4.39 -15.14
N SER A 284 -17.24 -3.59 -15.70
CA SER A 284 -17.58 -2.25 -15.17
C SER A 284 -18.47 -2.29 -13.92
N ARG A 285 -19.04 -3.45 -13.57
CA ARG A 285 -20.06 -3.58 -12.50
C ARG A 285 -19.56 -3.11 -11.13
N LEU A 286 -18.27 -3.32 -10.83
CA LEU A 286 -17.67 -2.84 -9.59
C LEU A 286 -17.49 -1.32 -9.60
N GLU A 287 -17.18 -0.73 -10.75
CA GLU A 287 -16.99 0.72 -10.91
C GLU A 287 -18.33 1.48 -10.82
N GLU A 288 -19.43 0.81 -11.14
CA GLU A 288 -20.79 1.34 -11.05
C GLU A 288 -21.31 1.45 -9.60
N LEU A 289 -20.64 0.81 -8.64
CA LEU A 289 -20.92 0.93 -7.21
C LEU A 289 -20.30 2.22 -6.65
#